data_8a5786ef95d4c318c938941f4b4bdacb
#
_entry.id   8a5786ef95d4c318c938941f4b4bdacb
#
_cell.length_a   1.000
_cell.length_b   1.000
_cell.length_c   1.000
_cell.angle_alpha   90.00
_cell.angle_beta   90.00
_cell.angle_gamma   90.00
#
_symmetry.space_group_name_H-M   'P 1'
#
loop_
_entity.id
_entity.type
_entity.pdbx_description
1 polymer ?
#
loop_
_entity_poly.entity_id
_entity_poly.type
_entity_poly.pdbx_seq_one_letter_code
_entity_poly.pdbx_strand_id
1 'polypeptide(L)'
;MQQHNGETFRISMRDIDLHGHVHNSVYLDYFEDAVVNAFRRYHLLPLFRPQSAGVAYHVKKCEATFHHPLTVDDEVMPLVAVEKLGNSSLVFSVQLLLADKSTLCAEGKLIWVCVNPRDHKPCPIPDETRAALRQHLPFTAASA
;
A
#
# COMPACT_ATOMS: atom_id res chain seq x y z
N MET A 1 3.74 -18.80 -2.87
CA MET A 1 5.02 -18.18 -2.58
C MET A 1 4.83 -16.69 -2.42
N GLN A 2 5.24 -16.17 -1.30
CA GLN A 2 5.16 -14.76 -1.04
C GLN A 2 6.26 -14.01 -1.74
N GLN A 3 5.92 -12.98 -2.49
CA GLN A 3 6.89 -12.10 -3.11
C GLN A 3 7.06 -10.85 -2.28
N HIS A 4 8.29 -10.41 -2.17
CA HIS A 4 8.71 -9.26 -1.47
C HIS A 4 8.61 -8.09 -2.40
N ASN A 5 7.70 -7.20 -2.17
CA ASN A 5 7.40 -6.10 -3.05
C ASN A 5 8.00 -4.77 -2.63
N GLY A 6 8.62 -4.72 -1.48
CA GLY A 6 9.14 -3.49 -0.97
C GLY A 6 10.58 -3.61 -0.50
N GLU A 7 11.27 -2.50 -0.51
CA GLU A 7 12.58 -2.41 0.10
C GLU A 7 12.43 -2.30 1.60
N THR A 8 13.35 -2.91 2.34
CA THR A 8 13.38 -2.74 3.78
C THR A 8 13.68 -1.29 4.11
N PHE A 9 13.13 -0.83 5.21
CA PHE A 9 13.44 0.50 5.73
C PHE A 9 13.64 0.44 7.23
N ARG A 10 14.36 1.43 7.75
CA ARG A 10 14.68 1.52 9.16
C ARG A 10 13.81 2.56 9.83
N ILE A 11 13.28 2.22 11.01
CA ILE A 11 12.44 3.14 11.77
C ILE A 11 13.27 4.33 12.26
N SER A 12 12.79 5.53 11.98
CA SER A 12 13.43 6.77 12.39
C SER A 12 12.96 7.23 13.77
N MET A 13 13.86 7.84 14.51
CA MET A 13 13.54 8.44 15.81
C MET A 13 12.39 9.45 15.72
N ARG A 14 12.26 10.16 14.60
CA ARG A 14 11.19 11.15 14.42
C ARG A 14 9.78 10.56 14.48
N ASP A 15 9.65 9.25 14.27
CA ASP A 15 8.36 8.56 14.23
C ASP A 15 7.97 7.95 15.59
N ILE A 16 8.83 8.10 16.58
CA ILE A 16 8.66 7.50 17.91
C ILE A 16 7.89 8.46 18.81
N ASP A 17 6.90 7.91 19.52
CA ASP A 17 6.09 8.68 20.46
C ASP A 17 6.57 8.56 21.91
N LEU A 18 5.76 9.09 22.83
CA LEU A 18 6.06 9.08 24.26
C LEU A 18 6.26 7.67 24.83
N HIS A 19 5.65 6.66 24.21
CA HIS A 19 5.75 5.27 24.69
C HIS A 19 7.01 4.55 24.20
N GLY A 20 7.84 5.22 23.39
CA GLY A 20 9.04 4.60 22.83
C GLY A 20 8.78 3.74 21.60
N HIS A 21 7.61 3.82 21.03
CA HIS A 21 7.21 3.05 19.85
C HIS A 21 6.76 3.98 18.72
N VAL A 22 6.75 3.46 17.51
CA VAL A 22 6.20 4.20 16.38
C VAL A 22 4.76 4.61 16.70
N HIS A 23 4.47 5.90 16.53
CA HIS A 23 3.13 6.43 16.76
C HIS A 23 2.15 5.76 15.81
N ASN A 24 0.98 5.37 16.32
CA ASN A 24 0.00 4.61 15.55
C ASN A 24 -0.42 5.29 14.24
N SER A 25 -0.51 6.61 14.19
CA SER A 25 -0.87 7.33 12.97
C SER A 25 0.20 7.25 11.88
N VAL A 26 1.45 7.03 12.23
CA VAL A 26 2.57 6.97 11.28
C VAL A 26 2.49 5.69 10.43
N TYR A 27 1.86 4.64 10.93
CA TYR A 27 1.72 3.40 10.15
C TYR A 27 0.99 3.61 8.82
N LEU A 28 0.05 4.55 8.76
CA LEU A 28 -0.62 4.86 7.50
C LEU A 28 0.36 5.38 6.45
N ASP A 29 1.34 6.18 6.87
CA ASP A 29 2.40 6.64 5.98
C ASP A 29 3.24 5.46 5.47
N TYR A 30 3.56 4.51 6.32
CA TYR A 30 4.32 3.33 5.93
C TYR A 30 3.55 2.48 4.91
N PHE A 31 2.26 2.31 5.12
CA PHE A 31 1.42 1.56 4.18
C PHE A 31 1.38 2.25 2.82
N GLU A 32 1.18 3.55 2.81
CA GLU A 32 1.11 4.31 1.58
C GLU A 32 2.46 4.32 0.85
N ASP A 33 3.54 4.54 1.59
CA ASP A 33 4.89 4.48 1.02
C ASP A 33 5.18 3.11 0.41
N ALA A 34 4.73 2.05 1.04
CA ALA A 34 4.93 0.68 0.52
C ALA A 34 4.24 0.51 -0.83
N VAL A 35 3.01 0.99 -0.97
CA VAL A 35 2.26 0.92 -2.23
C VAL A 35 2.96 1.77 -3.31
N VAL A 36 3.34 3.00 -2.98
CA VAL A 36 4.02 3.89 -3.92
C VAL A 36 5.38 3.33 -4.34
N ASN A 37 6.12 2.75 -3.41
CA ASN A 37 7.40 2.11 -3.73
C ASN A 37 7.22 0.89 -4.65
N ALA A 38 6.15 0.13 -4.46
CA ALA A 38 5.81 -0.97 -5.38
C ALA A 38 5.54 -0.42 -6.79
N PHE A 39 4.82 0.69 -6.89
CA PHE A 39 4.59 1.33 -8.18
C PHE A 39 5.89 1.79 -8.84
N ARG A 40 6.81 2.38 -8.09
CA ARG A 40 8.12 2.76 -8.63
C ARG A 40 8.89 1.57 -9.14
N ARG A 41 8.89 0.50 -8.39
CA ARG A 41 9.64 -0.71 -8.72
C ARG A 41 9.22 -1.29 -10.07
N TYR A 42 7.92 -1.25 -10.36
CA TYR A 42 7.36 -1.84 -11.58
C TYR A 42 6.98 -0.79 -12.63
N HIS A 43 7.42 0.46 -12.44
CA HIS A 43 7.17 1.57 -13.37
C HIS A 43 5.68 1.85 -13.59
N LEU A 44 4.88 1.73 -12.53
CA LEU A 44 3.43 1.92 -12.59
C LEU A 44 2.98 3.35 -12.24
N LEU A 45 3.88 4.21 -11.76
CA LEU A 45 3.49 5.56 -11.33
C LEU A 45 2.68 6.34 -12.37
N PRO A 46 3.02 6.31 -13.67
CA PRO A 46 2.22 7.05 -14.65
C PRO A 46 0.76 6.63 -14.74
N LEU A 47 0.45 5.38 -14.36
CA LEU A 47 -0.92 4.87 -14.36
C LEU A 47 -1.77 5.43 -13.22
N PHE A 48 -1.12 6.02 -12.23
CA PHE A 48 -1.78 6.53 -11.03
C PHE A 48 -1.69 8.05 -10.89
N ARG A 49 -1.04 8.72 -11.83
CA ARG A 49 -0.99 10.19 -11.88
C ARG A 49 -2.06 10.71 -12.83
N PRO A 50 -2.91 11.65 -12.38
CA PRO A 50 -3.99 12.15 -13.24
C PRO A 50 -3.52 12.72 -14.57
N GLN A 51 -2.34 13.36 -14.56
CA GLN A 51 -1.80 14.00 -15.76
C GLN A 51 -1.50 13.02 -16.88
N SER A 52 -1.11 11.79 -16.55
CA SER A 52 -0.77 10.77 -17.54
C SER A 52 -1.87 9.72 -17.71
N ALA A 53 -2.60 9.42 -16.64
CA ALA A 53 -3.60 8.35 -16.66
C ALA A 53 -4.98 8.80 -17.14
N GLY A 54 -5.29 10.08 -17.03
CA GLY A 54 -6.61 10.60 -17.34
C GLY A 54 -7.69 10.29 -16.32
N VAL A 55 -7.35 9.57 -15.26
CA VAL A 55 -8.20 9.29 -14.09
C VAL A 55 -7.43 9.58 -12.84
N ALA A 56 -8.13 9.82 -11.75
CA ALA A 56 -7.52 10.02 -10.44
C ALA A 56 -7.99 8.93 -9.48
N TYR A 57 -7.29 8.81 -8.34
CA TYR A 57 -7.67 7.86 -7.31
C TYR A 57 -7.79 8.62 -5.99
N HIS A 58 -8.91 8.42 -5.31
CA HIS A 58 -9.13 9.00 -3.99
C HIS A 58 -9.06 7.90 -2.95
N VAL A 59 -8.42 8.19 -1.83
CA VAL A 59 -8.45 7.30 -0.68
C VAL A 59 -9.83 7.41 -0.05
N LYS A 60 -10.52 6.29 0.03
CA LYS A 60 -11.87 6.23 0.62
C LYS A 60 -11.81 5.79 2.07
N LYS A 61 -10.93 4.84 2.39
CA LYS A 61 -10.85 4.26 3.72
C LYS A 61 -9.46 3.68 3.95
N CYS A 62 -8.99 3.80 5.17
CA CYS A 62 -7.76 3.14 5.62
C CYS A 62 -8.09 2.33 6.87
N GLU A 63 -7.53 1.12 6.95
CA GLU A 63 -7.63 0.28 8.13
C GLU A 63 -6.24 -0.13 8.55
N ALA A 64 -6.03 -0.22 9.85
CA ALA A 64 -4.75 -0.66 10.40
C ALA A 64 -5.01 -1.58 11.59
N THR A 65 -4.25 -2.66 11.65
CA THR A 65 -4.25 -3.58 12.78
C THR A 65 -2.81 -3.71 13.27
N PHE A 66 -2.62 -3.55 14.56
CA PHE A 66 -1.29 -3.53 15.18
C PHE A 66 -1.07 -4.82 15.96
N HIS A 67 0.03 -5.50 15.71
CA HIS A 67 0.33 -6.80 16.32
C HIS A 67 1.57 -6.76 17.20
N HIS A 68 2.60 -6.02 16.78
CA HIS A 68 3.86 -5.95 17.50
C HIS A 68 4.43 -4.55 17.37
N PRO A 69 4.75 -3.86 18.47
CA PRO A 69 5.25 -2.49 18.37
C PRO A 69 6.60 -2.41 17.66
N LEU A 70 6.77 -1.36 16.90
CA LEU A 70 8.04 -1.03 16.25
C LEU A 70 8.73 0.06 17.04
N THR A 71 10.03 -0.05 17.17
CA THR A 71 10.86 0.93 17.87
C THR A 71 11.97 1.44 16.94
N VAL A 72 12.73 2.44 17.44
CA VAL A 72 13.81 3.06 16.67
C VAL A 72 14.82 1.99 16.23
N ASP A 73 15.30 2.15 15.00
CA ASP A 73 16.27 1.27 14.36
C ASP A 73 15.77 -0.13 13.98
N ASP A 74 14.54 -0.47 14.29
CA ASP A 74 13.97 -1.70 13.73
C ASP A 74 13.99 -1.62 12.21
N GLU A 75 14.34 -2.71 11.57
CA GLU A 75 14.31 -2.81 10.11
C GLU A 75 13.04 -3.55 9.71
N VAL A 76 12.28 -2.93 8.81
CA VAL A 76 10.95 -3.38 8.43
C VAL A 76 10.90 -3.74 6.96
N MET A 77 10.24 -4.85 6.66
CA MET A 77 10.00 -5.30 5.30
C MET A 77 8.50 -5.22 4.99
N PRO A 78 8.10 -4.35 4.06
CA PRO A 78 6.71 -4.29 3.63
C PRO A 78 6.41 -5.31 2.54
N LEU A 79 5.22 -5.90 2.61
CA LEU A 79 4.66 -6.75 1.55
C LEU A 79 3.36 -6.12 1.08
N VAL A 80 3.23 -5.92 -0.22
CA VAL A 80 2.04 -5.32 -0.83
C VAL A 80 1.34 -6.33 -1.70
N ALA A 81 0.03 -6.40 -1.59
CA ALA A 81 -0.80 -7.23 -2.46
C ALA A 81 -2.07 -6.48 -2.83
N VAL A 82 -2.69 -6.87 -3.93
CA VAL A 82 -4.02 -6.38 -4.29
C VAL A 82 -5.04 -7.31 -3.68
N GLU A 83 -5.91 -6.76 -2.85
CA GLU A 83 -6.99 -7.54 -2.23
C GLU A 83 -8.25 -7.52 -3.09
N LYS A 84 -8.52 -6.41 -3.76
CA LYS A 84 -9.69 -6.28 -4.62
C LYS A 84 -9.38 -5.34 -5.78
N LEU A 85 -9.79 -5.76 -6.97
CA LEU A 85 -9.76 -4.95 -8.17
C LEU A 85 -11.18 -4.95 -8.75
N GLY A 86 -11.99 -4.01 -8.29
CA GLY A 86 -13.38 -3.87 -8.71
C GLY A 86 -13.52 -2.98 -9.93
N ASN A 87 -14.74 -2.59 -10.27
CA ASN A 87 -14.97 -1.71 -11.40
C ASN A 87 -14.27 -0.36 -11.22
N SER A 88 -14.51 0.29 -10.07
CA SER A 88 -13.87 1.57 -9.71
C SER A 88 -13.08 1.46 -8.40
N SER A 89 -13.24 0.41 -7.62
CA SER A 89 -12.56 0.26 -6.34
C SER A 89 -11.29 -0.56 -6.48
N LEU A 90 -10.27 -0.17 -5.72
CA LEU A 90 -8.98 -0.83 -5.69
C LEU A 90 -8.53 -0.90 -4.24
N VAL A 91 -8.34 -2.11 -3.73
CA VAL A 91 -7.95 -2.33 -2.35
C VAL A 91 -6.58 -2.98 -2.31
N PHE A 92 -5.65 -2.31 -1.64
CA PHE A 92 -4.33 -2.86 -1.35
C PHE A 92 -4.30 -3.38 0.07
N SER A 93 -3.65 -4.52 0.27
CA SER A 93 -3.27 -4.97 1.59
C SER A 93 -1.76 -4.82 1.76
N VAL A 94 -1.34 -4.36 2.92
CA VAL A 94 0.08 -4.16 3.23
C VAL A 94 0.36 -4.87 4.54
N GLN A 95 1.41 -5.67 4.57
CA GLN A 95 1.92 -6.26 5.79
C GLN A 95 3.29 -5.67 6.07
N LEU A 96 3.55 -5.31 7.32
CA LEU A 96 4.85 -4.84 7.78
C LEU A 96 5.43 -5.89 8.69
N LEU A 97 6.53 -6.51 8.26
CA LEU A 97 7.24 -7.52 9.03
C LEU A 97 8.58 -6.97 9.50
N LEU A 98 9.09 -7.48 10.61
CA LEU A 98 10.50 -7.27 10.91
C LEU A 98 11.33 -7.91 9.78
N ALA A 99 12.49 -7.35 9.50
CA ALA A 99 13.32 -7.81 8.39
C ALA A 99 13.80 -9.26 8.54
N ASP A 100 13.70 -9.81 9.76
CA ASP A 100 13.95 -11.23 10.01
C ASP A 100 12.86 -12.13 9.40
N LYS A 101 11.76 -11.52 8.92
CA LYS A 101 10.63 -12.18 8.26
C LYS A 101 9.78 -13.06 9.16
N SER A 102 9.97 -13.00 10.46
CA SER A 102 9.28 -13.87 11.40
C SER A 102 8.17 -13.19 12.19
N THR A 103 8.21 -11.86 12.29
CA THR A 103 7.28 -11.12 13.13
C THR A 103 6.45 -10.17 12.29
N LEU A 104 5.14 -10.40 12.27
CA LEU A 104 4.19 -9.46 11.68
C LEU A 104 3.93 -8.34 12.69
N CYS A 105 4.30 -7.12 12.33
CA CYS A 105 4.17 -5.97 13.21
C CYS A 105 2.84 -5.25 13.06
N ALA A 106 2.40 -5.07 11.81
CA ALA A 106 1.15 -4.41 11.51
C ALA A 106 0.67 -4.82 10.13
N GLU A 107 -0.62 -4.68 9.90
CA GLU A 107 -1.18 -4.85 8.57
C GLU A 107 -2.23 -3.79 8.33
N GLY A 108 -2.34 -3.38 7.07
CA GLY A 108 -3.23 -2.32 6.67
C GLY A 108 -3.97 -2.64 5.40
N LYS A 109 -5.08 -1.92 5.23
CA LYS A 109 -5.82 -1.90 3.98
C LYS A 109 -6.00 -0.47 3.54
N LEU A 110 -5.72 -0.22 2.26
CA LEU A 110 -5.95 1.06 1.63
C LEU A 110 -7.02 0.87 0.57
N ILE A 111 -8.15 1.51 0.76
CA ILE A 111 -9.28 1.41 -0.15
C ILE A 111 -9.35 2.67 -0.97
N TRP A 112 -9.10 2.53 -2.27
CA TRP A 112 -9.09 3.62 -3.22
C TRP A 112 -10.27 3.50 -4.17
N VAL A 113 -10.72 4.65 -4.68
CA VAL A 113 -11.75 4.72 -5.71
C VAL A 113 -11.21 5.50 -6.91
N CYS A 114 -11.31 4.90 -8.08
CA CYS A 114 -10.99 5.57 -9.34
C CYS A 114 -12.09 6.56 -9.67
N VAL A 115 -11.72 7.79 -9.94
CA VAL A 115 -12.67 8.87 -10.20
C VAL A 115 -12.26 9.66 -11.43
N ASN A 116 -13.26 10.28 -12.05
CA ASN A 116 -13.03 11.28 -13.09
C ASN A 116 -12.44 12.53 -12.41
N PRO A 117 -11.28 13.04 -12.88
CA PRO A 117 -10.65 14.18 -12.21
C PRO A 117 -11.43 15.50 -12.31
N ARG A 118 -12.42 15.59 -13.21
CA ARG A 118 -13.22 16.81 -13.35
C ARG A 118 -14.36 16.91 -12.34
N ASP A 119 -15.14 15.84 -12.19
CA ASP A 119 -16.33 15.85 -11.34
C ASP A 119 -16.20 14.97 -10.10
N HIS A 120 -15.08 14.26 -9.95
CA HIS A 120 -14.77 13.37 -8.82
C HIS A 120 -15.76 12.21 -8.66
N LYS A 121 -16.51 11.90 -9.72
CA LYS A 121 -17.40 10.74 -9.70
C LYS A 121 -16.66 9.45 -10.01
N PRO A 122 -17.07 8.32 -9.41
CA PRO A 122 -16.46 7.05 -9.71
C PRO A 122 -16.50 6.74 -11.20
N CYS A 123 -15.40 6.20 -11.70
CA CYS A 123 -15.31 5.75 -13.09
C CYS A 123 -14.51 4.45 -13.14
N PRO A 124 -14.62 3.69 -14.25
CA PRO A 124 -13.92 2.41 -14.35
C PRO A 124 -12.42 2.58 -14.33
N ILE A 125 -11.74 1.67 -13.63
CA ILE A 125 -10.29 1.57 -13.67
C ILE A 125 -9.88 1.19 -15.09
N PRO A 126 -8.92 1.91 -15.70
CA PRO A 126 -8.49 1.61 -17.07
C PRO A 126 -7.96 0.19 -17.24
N ASP A 127 -8.20 -0.40 -18.41
CA ASP A 127 -7.76 -1.76 -18.71
C ASP A 127 -6.25 -1.92 -18.61
N GLU A 128 -5.50 -0.90 -19.05
CA GLU A 128 -4.05 -0.90 -18.94
C GLU A 128 -3.59 -1.04 -17.49
N THR A 129 -4.23 -0.31 -16.61
CA THR A 129 -3.92 -0.36 -15.17
C THR A 129 -4.25 -1.72 -14.59
N ARG A 130 -5.40 -2.29 -14.96
CA ARG A 130 -5.79 -3.64 -14.54
C ARG A 130 -4.77 -4.67 -14.95
N ALA A 131 -4.34 -4.63 -16.19
CA ALA A 131 -3.36 -5.57 -16.72
C ALA A 131 -2.03 -5.44 -16.01
N ALA A 132 -1.58 -4.22 -15.75
CA ALA A 132 -0.31 -3.96 -15.08
C ALA A 132 -0.33 -4.46 -13.63
N LEU A 133 -1.42 -4.23 -12.91
CA LEU A 133 -1.55 -4.73 -11.54
C LEU A 133 -1.52 -6.26 -11.49
N ARG A 134 -2.23 -6.91 -12.40
CA ARG A 134 -2.24 -8.38 -12.46
C ARG A 134 -0.87 -8.95 -12.84
N GLN A 135 -0.13 -8.24 -13.67
CA GLN A 135 1.19 -8.70 -14.10
C GLN A 135 2.24 -8.59 -12.99
N HIS A 136 2.21 -7.53 -12.20
CA HIS A 136 3.33 -7.16 -11.33
C HIS A 136 3.09 -7.38 -9.84
N LEU A 137 1.86 -7.30 -9.37
CA LEU A 137 1.58 -7.42 -7.94
C LEU A 137 0.90 -8.74 -7.61
N PRO A 138 1.20 -9.33 -6.44
CA PRO A 138 0.45 -10.48 -5.99
C PRO A 138 -0.97 -10.07 -5.63
N PHE A 139 -1.92 -10.97 -5.85
CA PHE A 139 -3.30 -10.82 -5.41
C PHE A 139 -3.54 -11.76 -4.24
N THR A 140 -4.36 -11.34 -3.28
CA THR A 140 -4.72 -12.21 -2.18
C THR A 140 -5.65 -13.33 -2.68
N ALA A 141 -5.68 -14.44 -1.98
CA ALA A 141 -6.49 -15.59 -2.38
C ALA A 141 -7.97 -15.23 -2.51
N ALA A 142 -8.47 -14.29 -1.71
CA ALA A 142 -9.87 -13.87 -1.76
C ALA A 142 -10.22 -13.11 -3.03
N SER A 143 -9.21 -12.58 -3.75
CA SER A 143 -9.41 -11.74 -4.95
C SER A 143 -9.02 -12.46 -6.23
N ALA A 144 -8.54 -13.66 -6.11
CA ALA A 144 -8.08 -14.46 -7.24
C ALA A 144 -9.24 -14.94 -8.12
#